data_1dbf8c0f37f981e3ee3277d80e6a6984
#
_entry.id   1dbf8c0f37f981e3ee3277d80e6a6984
#
_cell.length_a   1.000
_cell.length_b   1.000
_cell.length_c   1.000
_cell.angle_alpha   90.00
_cell.angle_beta   90.00
_cell.angle_gamma   90.00
#
_symmetry.space_group_name_H-M   'P 1'
#
loop_
_entity.id
_entity.type
_entity.pdbx_description
1 polymer ?
#
loop_
_entity_poly.entity_id
_entity_poly.type
_entity_poly.pdbx_seq_one_letter_code
_entity_poly.pdbx_strand_id
1 'polypeptide(L)'
;MKHFFSIIGGMGTIATESYVRLINHRVKINKDQDYLNYILVNDAQIPDRTAYIKDHSKPNFFYDLKEDVLGQAKLNPDFFVMPCNTAHYFYDDLAALTDVPFLHMMRIAVHKFVEDFPKEEKIGLIATEGSIYDHLYVDELKRVGKKAELGGSEIQPMVNELIYTDIKEKGIVDHDLYHKILQTMHDKYGCNVILLGCTELSLAQEKAPDHPYNVIDPQSIIADVSIELALKIRNGMDPKEATKKYMYK
;
A
#
# COMPACT_ATOMS: atom_id res chain seq x y z
N MET A 1 -15.95 18.11 -11.08
CA MET A 1 -14.60 17.73 -11.58
C MET A 1 -14.79 16.57 -12.54
N LYS A 2 -14.03 16.50 -13.63
CA LYS A 2 -14.08 15.40 -14.59
C LYS A 2 -12.78 14.59 -14.49
N HIS A 3 -12.87 13.27 -14.71
CA HIS A 3 -11.70 12.37 -14.71
C HIS A 3 -10.84 12.55 -13.47
N PHE A 4 -11.33 12.05 -12.36
CA PHE A 4 -10.63 12.06 -11.08
C PHE A 4 -10.74 10.70 -10.40
N PHE A 5 -9.77 10.35 -9.60
CA PHE A 5 -9.83 9.19 -8.73
C PHE A 5 -9.96 9.60 -7.26
N SER A 6 -10.41 8.67 -6.43
CA SER A 6 -10.56 8.93 -5.00
C SER A 6 -9.53 8.14 -4.19
N ILE A 7 -8.89 8.85 -3.26
CA ILE A 7 -7.88 8.31 -2.34
C ILE A 7 -8.53 8.17 -0.96
N ILE A 8 -8.64 6.96 -0.45
CA ILE A 8 -9.11 6.65 0.90
C ILE A 8 -7.87 6.55 1.80
N GLY A 9 -7.57 7.60 2.52
CA GLY A 9 -6.35 7.78 3.31
C GLY A 9 -6.61 8.04 4.80
N GLY A 10 -5.59 8.53 5.50
CA GLY A 10 -5.64 8.82 6.94
C GLY A 10 -5.07 7.70 7.83
N MET A 11 -4.67 6.56 7.26
CA MET A 11 -4.26 5.36 7.98
C MET A 11 -2.76 4.97 7.83
N GLY A 12 -1.66 5.77 8.02
CA GLY A 12 -1.77 7.10 8.63
C GLY A 12 -1.66 8.27 7.68
N THR A 13 -1.81 9.43 8.28
CA THR A 13 -1.82 10.71 7.56
C THR A 13 -0.49 11.01 6.87
N ILE A 14 0.65 10.81 7.53
CA ILE A 14 1.98 11.07 6.95
C ILE A 14 2.28 10.11 5.78
N ALA A 15 1.89 8.85 5.89
CA ALA A 15 2.02 7.89 4.80
C ALA A 15 1.09 8.24 3.61
N THR A 16 -0.11 8.74 3.90
CA THR A 16 -1.04 9.24 2.89
C THR A 16 -0.48 10.47 2.17
N GLU A 17 0.14 11.40 2.92
CA GLU A 17 0.81 12.57 2.36
C GLU A 17 1.99 12.14 1.46
N SER A 18 2.80 11.16 1.88
CA SER A 18 3.87 10.60 1.05
C SER A 18 3.33 10.03 -0.27
N TYR A 19 2.22 9.28 -0.25
CA TYR A 19 1.58 8.79 -1.47
C TYR A 19 1.16 9.94 -2.40
N VAL A 20 0.51 10.98 -1.87
CA VAL A 20 0.11 12.17 -2.64
C VAL A 20 1.34 12.88 -3.22
N ARG A 21 2.40 13.01 -2.46
CA ARG A 21 3.67 13.59 -2.92
C ARG A 21 4.27 12.76 -4.07
N LEU A 22 4.28 11.43 -3.96
CA LEU A 22 4.78 10.55 -5.02
C LEU A 22 4.03 10.77 -6.35
N ILE A 23 2.70 10.76 -6.34
CA ILE A 23 1.92 10.97 -7.58
C ILE A 23 2.16 12.35 -8.18
N ASN A 24 2.24 13.40 -7.34
CA ASN A 24 2.47 14.76 -7.80
C ASN A 24 3.88 14.99 -8.36
N HIS A 25 4.89 14.33 -7.79
CA HIS A 25 6.28 14.46 -8.26
C HIS A 25 6.60 13.59 -9.48
N ARG A 26 5.92 12.46 -9.66
CA ARG A 26 6.19 11.52 -10.78
C ARG A 26 5.41 11.83 -12.05
N VAL A 27 4.27 12.48 -11.94
CA VAL A 27 3.53 12.88 -13.13
C VAL A 27 4.34 13.91 -13.94
N LYS A 28 4.49 13.66 -15.26
CA LYS A 28 5.19 14.59 -16.14
C LYS A 28 4.28 15.77 -16.47
N ILE A 29 4.74 16.97 -16.14
CA ILE A 29 4.00 18.20 -16.32
C ILE A 29 4.80 19.24 -17.10
N ASN A 30 4.10 20.08 -17.86
CA ASN A 30 4.63 21.30 -18.45
C ASN A 30 3.89 22.55 -17.90
N LYS A 31 2.70 22.36 -17.34
CA LYS A 31 1.84 23.40 -16.76
C LYS A 31 0.95 22.79 -15.68
N ASP A 32 0.34 23.63 -14.83
CA ASP A 32 -0.51 23.19 -13.71
C ASP A 32 -1.66 22.25 -14.14
N GLN A 33 -2.22 22.46 -15.35
CA GLN A 33 -3.32 21.64 -15.87
C GLN A 33 -2.90 20.21 -16.25
N ASP A 34 -1.62 19.89 -16.24
CA ASP A 34 -1.10 18.56 -16.50
C ASP A 34 -1.14 17.66 -15.26
N TYR A 35 -1.27 18.25 -14.05
CA TYR A 35 -1.45 17.48 -12.82
C TYR A 35 -2.72 16.62 -12.86
N LEU A 36 -2.75 15.58 -12.04
CA LEU A 36 -3.88 14.65 -11.93
C LEU A 36 -5.00 15.27 -11.09
N ASN A 37 -6.23 14.97 -11.45
CA ASN A 37 -7.38 15.26 -10.61
C ASN A 37 -7.61 14.11 -9.63
N TYR A 38 -7.69 14.40 -8.34
CA TYR A 38 -8.07 13.44 -7.31
C TYR A 38 -8.83 14.12 -6.17
N ILE A 39 -9.57 13.30 -5.41
CA ILE A 39 -10.14 13.69 -4.12
C ILE A 39 -9.47 12.81 -3.06
N LEU A 40 -8.95 13.45 -2.03
CA LEU A 40 -8.38 12.77 -0.86
C LEU A 40 -9.35 12.87 0.31
N VAL A 41 -9.76 11.72 0.84
CA VAL A 41 -10.33 11.59 2.19
C VAL A 41 -9.18 11.26 3.13
N ASN A 42 -8.88 12.14 4.07
CA ASN A 42 -7.90 11.87 5.13
C ASN A 42 -8.65 11.69 6.45
N ASP A 43 -9.25 10.51 6.66
CA ASP A 43 -9.88 10.18 7.93
C ASP A 43 -8.84 9.60 8.90
N ALA A 44 -8.28 10.48 9.73
CA ALA A 44 -7.26 10.12 10.71
C ALA A 44 -7.85 9.49 11.98
N GLN A 45 -9.18 9.43 12.10
CA GLN A 45 -9.86 8.87 13.29
C GLN A 45 -10.26 7.41 13.12
N ILE A 46 -10.07 6.84 11.92
CA ILE A 46 -10.29 5.41 11.67
C ILE A 46 -9.53 4.57 12.71
N PRO A 47 -10.23 3.68 13.47
CA PRO A 47 -9.65 2.86 14.53
C PRO A 47 -8.41 2.06 14.06
N ASP A 48 -7.53 1.71 15.01
CA ASP A 48 -6.31 0.96 14.70
C ASP A 48 -6.64 -0.41 14.10
N ARG A 49 -6.15 -0.64 12.88
CA ARG A 49 -6.40 -1.83 12.07
C ARG A 49 -5.81 -3.08 12.70
N THR A 50 -4.56 -2.99 13.20
CA THR A 50 -3.86 -4.10 13.84
C THR A 50 -4.55 -4.51 15.15
N ALA A 51 -4.98 -3.53 15.95
CA ALA A 51 -5.68 -3.81 17.19
C ALA A 51 -6.99 -4.60 16.95
N TYR A 52 -7.80 -4.18 15.97
CA TYR A 52 -9.03 -4.89 15.62
C TYR A 52 -8.77 -6.29 15.05
N ILE A 53 -7.82 -6.43 14.13
CA ILE A 53 -7.51 -7.74 13.50
C ILE A 53 -7.05 -8.76 14.55
N LYS A 54 -6.27 -8.33 15.54
CA LYS A 54 -5.79 -9.21 16.61
C LYS A 54 -6.85 -9.47 17.70
N ASP A 55 -7.79 -8.55 17.90
CA ASP A 55 -8.83 -8.63 18.92
C ASP A 55 -10.12 -7.93 18.44
N HIS A 56 -11.06 -8.71 17.96
CA HIS A 56 -12.34 -8.21 17.42
C HIS A 56 -13.24 -7.55 18.49
N SER A 57 -12.86 -7.51 19.76
CA SER A 57 -13.52 -6.68 20.78
C SER A 57 -13.14 -5.18 20.68
N LYS A 58 -12.09 -4.86 19.93
CA LYS A 58 -11.66 -3.48 19.66
C LYS A 58 -12.56 -2.80 18.63
N PRO A 59 -12.53 -1.45 18.54
CA PRO A 59 -13.32 -0.72 17.56
C PRO A 59 -13.07 -1.21 16.14
N ASN A 60 -14.15 -1.52 15.41
CA ASN A 60 -14.09 -2.06 14.05
C ASN A 60 -13.94 -0.92 13.03
N PHE A 61 -12.82 -0.87 12.36
CA PHE A 61 -12.49 0.14 11.36
C PHE A 61 -13.24 0.01 10.02
N PHE A 62 -14.01 -1.06 9.84
CA PHE A 62 -14.83 -1.25 8.63
C PHE A 62 -15.87 -0.17 8.44
N TYR A 63 -16.52 0.25 9.51
CA TYR A 63 -17.67 1.17 9.43
C TYR A 63 -17.26 2.55 8.93
N ASP A 64 -16.14 3.09 9.43
CA ASP A 64 -15.59 4.37 8.98
C ASP A 64 -15.17 4.29 7.51
N LEU A 65 -14.42 3.25 7.11
CA LEU A 65 -14.05 3.02 5.71
C LEU A 65 -15.26 2.86 4.80
N LYS A 66 -16.30 2.18 5.25
CA LYS A 66 -17.56 2.04 4.50
C LYS A 66 -18.22 3.40 4.25
N GLU A 67 -18.27 4.26 5.27
CA GLU A 67 -18.85 5.61 5.13
C GLU A 67 -18.04 6.44 4.14
N ASP A 68 -16.71 6.40 4.20
CA ASP A 68 -15.83 7.08 3.29
C ASP A 68 -16.01 6.62 1.85
N VAL A 69 -15.99 5.29 1.62
CA VAL A 69 -16.16 4.72 0.28
C VAL A 69 -17.53 5.07 -0.30
N LEU A 70 -18.62 4.89 0.48
CA LEU A 70 -19.97 5.23 0.02
C LEU A 70 -20.16 6.73 -0.21
N GLY A 71 -19.55 7.57 0.64
CA GLY A 71 -19.55 9.02 0.50
C GLY A 71 -18.88 9.45 -0.81
N GLN A 72 -17.70 8.92 -1.09
CA GLN A 72 -16.92 9.22 -2.30
C GLN A 72 -17.53 8.59 -3.56
N ALA A 73 -18.13 7.41 -3.49
CA ALA A 73 -18.77 6.76 -4.63
C ALA A 73 -19.89 7.64 -5.24
N LYS A 74 -20.61 8.43 -4.42
CA LYS A 74 -21.63 9.39 -4.88
C LYS A 74 -21.06 10.47 -5.80
N LEU A 75 -19.77 10.73 -5.74
CA LEU A 75 -19.09 11.71 -6.60
C LEU A 75 -18.66 11.09 -7.94
N ASN A 76 -18.85 9.76 -8.10
CA ASN A 76 -18.55 8.99 -9.30
C ASN A 76 -17.08 9.14 -9.75
N PRO A 77 -16.09 8.78 -8.90
CA PRO A 77 -14.69 8.76 -9.29
C PRO A 77 -14.41 7.69 -10.35
N ASP A 78 -13.34 7.84 -11.11
CA ASP A 78 -12.92 6.87 -12.12
C ASP A 78 -12.46 5.54 -11.49
N PHE A 79 -11.79 5.60 -10.33
CA PHE A 79 -11.39 4.46 -9.51
C PHE A 79 -11.08 4.88 -8.08
N PHE A 80 -11.01 3.90 -7.18
CA PHE A 80 -10.53 4.05 -5.80
C PHE A 80 -9.12 3.52 -5.62
N VAL A 81 -8.36 4.17 -4.75
CA VAL A 81 -7.10 3.68 -4.22
C VAL A 81 -7.07 3.90 -2.70
N MET A 82 -6.55 2.92 -1.96
CA MET A 82 -6.39 2.96 -0.51
C MET A 82 -4.93 2.69 -0.14
N PRO A 83 -4.11 3.74 0.11
CA PRO A 83 -2.70 3.58 0.46
C PRO A 83 -2.53 3.16 1.93
N CYS A 84 -3.03 1.98 2.26
CA CYS A 84 -2.89 1.35 3.56
C CYS A 84 -2.96 -0.17 3.41
N ASN A 85 -1.83 -0.87 3.63
CA ASN A 85 -1.77 -2.33 3.48
C ASN A 85 -2.74 -3.04 4.42
N THR A 86 -2.70 -2.74 5.72
CA THR A 86 -3.51 -3.43 6.73
C THR A 86 -5.02 -3.24 6.53
N ALA A 87 -5.44 -2.09 5.96
CA ALA A 87 -6.87 -1.83 5.69
C ALA A 87 -7.44 -2.72 4.57
N HIS A 88 -6.59 -3.35 3.75
CA HIS A 88 -7.02 -4.34 2.76
C HIS A 88 -7.59 -5.62 3.38
N TYR A 89 -7.54 -5.77 4.70
CA TYR A 89 -8.31 -6.78 5.44
C TYR A 89 -9.80 -6.79 5.05
N PHE A 90 -10.39 -5.63 4.83
CA PHE A 90 -11.79 -5.48 4.39
C PHE A 90 -11.93 -5.15 2.89
N TYR A 91 -10.90 -5.43 2.09
CA TYR A 91 -10.94 -5.03 0.68
C TYR A 91 -12.14 -5.57 -0.08
N ASP A 92 -12.43 -6.87 0.03
CA ASP A 92 -13.51 -7.49 -0.73
C ASP A 92 -14.88 -6.93 -0.30
N ASP A 93 -15.09 -6.68 1.00
CA ASP A 93 -16.30 -6.06 1.53
C ASP A 93 -16.46 -4.60 1.04
N LEU A 94 -15.37 -3.82 1.04
CA LEU A 94 -15.37 -2.43 0.60
C LEU A 94 -15.57 -2.32 -0.93
N ALA A 95 -14.92 -3.16 -1.70
CA ALA A 95 -15.05 -3.20 -3.15
C ALA A 95 -16.47 -3.59 -3.59
N ALA A 96 -17.16 -4.43 -2.82
CA ALA A 96 -18.55 -4.82 -3.08
C ALA A 96 -19.59 -3.70 -2.85
N LEU A 97 -19.21 -2.58 -2.22
CA LEU A 97 -20.11 -1.46 -1.94
C LEU A 97 -20.45 -0.60 -3.17
N THR A 98 -19.69 -0.73 -4.25
CA THR A 98 -19.78 0.16 -5.41
C THR A 98 -19.33 -0.53 -6.69
N ASP A 99 -19.85 -0.06 -7.83
CA ASP A 99 -19.41 -0.48 -9.17
C ASP A 99 -18.14 0.23 -9.65
N VAL A 100 -17.64 1.23 -8.90
CA VAL A 100 -16.41 1.94 -9.20
C VAL A 100 -15.21 1.01 -8.97
N PRO A 101 -14.29 0.86 -9.92
CA PRO A 101 -13.10 0.03 -9.74
C PRO A 101 -12.32 0.41 -8.49
N PHE A 102 -11.96 -0.57 -7.67
CA PHE A 102 -11.15 -0.37 -6.48
C PHE A 102 -9.83 -1.13 -6.63
N LEU A 103 -8.70 -0.43 -6.65
CA LEU A 103 -7.39 -1.03 -6.84
C LEU A 103 -6.94 -1.80 -5.60
N HIS A 104 -6.52 -3.05 -5.78
CA HIS A 104 -5.98 -3.87 -4.69
C HIS A 104 -4.46 -3.72 -4.61
N MET A 105 -3.97 -2.82 -3.75
CA MET A 105 -2.55 -2.47 -3.66
C MET A 105 -1.64 -3.70 -3.47
N MET A 106 -2.03 -4.64 -2.62
CA MET A 106 -1.23 -5.83 -2.32
C MET A 106 -1.14 -6.78 -3.51
N ARG A 107 -2.26 -7.07 -4.19
CA ARG A 107 -2.26 -7.93 -5.40
C ARG A 107 -1.40 -7.32 -6.49
N ILE A 108 -1.52 -6.02 -6.72
CA ILE A 108 -0.70 -5.29 -7.70
C ILE A 108 0.79 -5.42 -7.37
N ALA A 109 1.18 -5.24 -6.10
CA ALA A 109 2.56 -5.39 -5.66
C ALA A 109 3.09 -6.82 -5.79
N VAL A 110 2.29 -7.83 -5.45
CA VAL A 110 2.65 -9.25 -5.60
C VAL A 110 2.82 -9.62 -7.08
N HIS A 111 1.95 -9.15 -7.96
CA HIS A 111 2.11 -9.37 -9.40
C HIS A 111 3.34 -8.67 -9.94
N LYS A 112 3.65 -7.45 -9.47
CA LYS A 112 4.88 -6.75 -9.83
C LYS A 112 6.13 -7.52 -9.38
N PHE A 113 6.12 -8.11 -8.19
CA PHE A 113 7.19 -9.00 -7.73
C PHE A 113 7.40 -10.19 -8.69
N VAL A 114 6.32 -10.86 -9.09
CA VAL A 114 6.42 -12.00 -10.02
C VAL A 114 6.95 -11.57 -11.40
N GLU A 115 6.57 -10.38 -11.87
CA GLU A 115 7.02 -9.81 -13.13
C GLU A 115 8.52 -9.45 -13.10
N ASP A 116 8.97 -8.75 -12.06
CA ASP A 116 10.35 -8.25 -11.96
C ASP A 116 11.34 -9.34 -11.52
N PHE A 117 10.89 -10.28 -10.68
CA PHE A 117 11.71 -11.32 -10.07
C PHE A 117 11.12 -12.72 -10.30
N PRO A 118 10.93 -13.15 -11.56
CA PRO A 118 10.21 -14.40 -11.86
C PRO A 118 10.91 -15.67 -11.32
N LYS A 119 12.23 -15.61 -11.11
CA LYS A 119 13.04 -16.74 -10.62
C LYS A 119 13.02 -16.87 -9.10
N GLU A 120 12.62 -15.82 -8.36
CA GLU A 120 12.56 -15.86 -6.91
C GLU A 120 11.34 -16.67 -6.45
N GLU A 121 11.58 -17.71 -5.66
CA GLU A 121 10.51 -18.55 -5.10
C GLU A 121 9.92 -17.97 -3.81
N LYS A 122 10.69 -17.13 -3.11
CA LYS A 122 10.31 -16.46 -1.87
C LYS A 122 10.65 -14.99 -1.88
N ILE A 123 9.92 -14.22 -1.07
CA ILE A 123 10.16 -12.82 -0.80
C ILE A 123 10.20 -12.59 0.71
N GLY A 124 11.12 -11.76 1.19
CA GLY A 124 11.11 -11.30 2.57
C GLY A 124 9.91 -10.38 2.78
N LEU A 125 9.11 -10.61 3.80
CA LEU A 125 7.95 -9.78 4.11
C LEU A 125 8.17 -9.07 5.44
N ILE A 126 8.28 -7.75 5.42
CA ILE A 126 8.27 -6.89 6.60
C ILE A 126 6.97 -6.08 6.62
N ALA A 127 6.16 -6.23 7.67
CA ALA A 127 4.81 -5.67 7.73
C ALA A 127 4.34 -5.45 9.18
N THR A 128 3.17 -4.82 9.35
CA THR A 128 2.53 -4.73 10.66
C THR A 128 2.15 -6.10 11.19
N GLU A 129 2.10 -6.27 12.51
CA GLU A 129 1.66 -7.51 13.14
C GLU A 129 0.24 -7.92 12.68
N GLY A 130 -0.66 -6.97 12.46
CA GLY A 130 -2.00 -7.28 11.96
C GLY A 130 -1.98 -7.92 10.56
N SER A 131 -1.15 -7.39 9.64
CA SER A 131 -0.98 -7.95 8.30
C SER A 131 -0.35 -9.34 8.34
N ILE A 132 0.60 -9.59 9.27
CA ILE A 132 1.21 -10.91 9.46
C ILE A 132 0.23 -11.89 10.09
N TYR A 133 -0.48 -11.46 11.14
CA TYR A 133 -1.42 -12.29 11.89
C TYR A 133 -2.56 -12.83 11.01
N ASP A 134 -3.10 -12.00 10.14
CA ASP A 134 -4.19 -12.37 9.22
C ASP A 134 -3.70 -12.85 7.84
N HIS A 135 -2.40 -13.09 7.69
CA HIS A 135 -1.81 -13.65 6.46
C HIS A 135 -2.06 -12.84 5.18
N LEU A 136 -2.34 -11.53 5.26
CA LEU A 136 -2.80 -10.72 4.13
C LEU A 136 -1.92 -10.86 2.87
N TYR A 137 -0.60 -10.68 3.01
CA TYR A 137 0.34 -10.90 1.90
C TYR A 137 0.67 -12.37 1.66
N VAL A 138 0.69 -13.18 2.72
CA VAL A 138 1.03 -14.62 2.62
C VAL A 138 0.05 -15.32 1.68
N ASP A 139 -1.23 -15.01 1.78
CA ASP A 139 -2.26 -15.62 0.95
C ASP A 139 -2.20 -15.10 -0.50
N GLU A 140 -1.94 -13.82 -0.73
CA GLU A 140 -1.75 -13.29 -2.09
C GLU A 140 -0.49 -13.89 -2.76
N LEU A 141 0.61 -14.08 -2.02
CA LEU A 141 1.81 -14.74 -2.53
C LEU A 141 1.56 -16.21 -2.87
N LYS A 142 0.80 -16.94 -2.04
CA LYS A 142 0.40 -18.34 -2.32
C LYS A 142 -0.42 -18.45 -3.61
N ARG A 143 -1.32 -17.51 -3.90
CA ARG A 143 -2.12 -17.51 -5.14
C ARG A 143 -1.27 -17.50 -6.40
N VAL A 144 -0.10 -16.89 -6.34
CA VAL A 144 0.87 -16.83 -7.45
C VAL A 144 2.02 -17.84 -7.33
N GLY A 145 1.90 -18.82 -6.41
CA GLY A 145 2.89 -19.89 -6.22
C GLY A 145 4.19 -19.44 -5.55
N LYS A 146 4.19 -18.32 -4.82
CA LYS A 146 5.36 -17.76 -4.11
C LYS A 146 5.21 -17.90 -2.60
N LYS A 147 6.32 -17.76 -1.86
CA LYS A 147 6.38 -17.89 -0.40
C LYS A 147 6.82 -16.60 0.26
N ALA A 148 6.26 -16.30 1.44
CA ALA A 148 6.74 -15.25 2.31
C ALA A 148 7.75 -15.79 3.33
N GLU A 149 8.85 -15.07 3.54
CA GLU A 149 9.77 -15.24 4.65
C GLU A 149 9.58 -14.07 5.63
N LEU A 150 9.22 -14.36 6.88
CA LEU A 150 8.82 -13.35 7.86
C LEU A 150 9.95 -12.91 8.80
N GLY A 151 11.10 -13.62 8.79
CA GLY A 151 12.22 -13.33 9.68
C GLY A 151 11.96 -13.60 11.17
N GLY A 152 10.81 -14.20 11.51
CA GLY A 152 10.47 -14.67 12.85
C GLY A 152 10.53 -13.60 13.96
N SER A 153 10.86 -14.05 15.17
CA SER A 153 10.87 -13.22 16.39
C SER A 153 11.98 -12.15 16.41
N GLU A 154 12.95 -12.20 15.53
CA GLU A 154 14.03 -11.20 15.47
C GLU A 154 13.63 -9.97 14.67
N ILE A 155 12.96 -10.15 13.54
CA ILE A 155 12.60 -9.06 12.63
C ILE A 155 11.42 -8.25 13.15
N GLN A 156 10.36 -8.91 13.61
CA GLN A 156 9.11 -8.21 13.95
C GLN A 156 9.28 -7.13 15.03
N PRO A 157 10.07 -7.29 16.10
CA PRO A 157 10.30 -6.19 17.07
C PRO A 157 10.96 -4.96 16.44
N MET A 158 11.96 -5.14 15.56
CA MET A 158 12.61 -4.04 14.84
C MET A 158 11.63 -3.34 13.89
N VAL A 159 10.81 -4.08 13.19
CA VAL A 159 9.77 -3.53 12.30
C VAL A 159 8.72 -2.76 13.10
N ASN A 160 8.30 -3.27 14.26
CA ASN A 160 7.35 -2.58 15.13
C ASN A 160 7.94 -1.27 15.69
N GLU A 161 9.21 -1.27 16.13
CA GLU A 161 9.89 -0.07 16.60
C GLU A 161 9.90 0.99 15.49
N LEU A 162 10.36 0.65 14.30
CA LEU A 162 10.43 1.57 13.17
C LEU A 162 9.04 2.12 12.78
N ILE A 163 8.00 1.26 12.69
CA ILE A 163 6.66 1.68 12.24
C ILE A 163 5.96 2.50 13.31
N TYR A 164 5.85 1.98 14.54
CA TYR A 164 4.98 2.56 15.57
C TYR A 164 5.71 3.63 16.37
N THR A 165 6.89 3.30 16.91
CA THR A 165 7.62 4.20 17.81
C THR A 165 8.26 5.34 17.04
N ASP A 166 9.03 5.04 15.99
CA ASP A 166 9.82 6.08 15.34
C ASP A 166 8.97 6.87 14.34
N ILE A 167 8.27 6.20 13.40
CA ILE A 167 7.56 6.92 12.34
C ILE A 167 6.22 7.46 12.83
N LYS A 168 5.36 6.63 13.46
CA LYS A 168 4.01 7.08 13.83
C LYS A 168 3.99 7.99 15.05
N GLU A 169 4.76 7.68 16.10
CA GLU A 169 4.74 8.45 17.35
C GLU A 169 5.69 9.65 17.30
N LYS A 170 6.96 9.45 16.85
CA LYS A 170 7.99 10.49 16.86
C LYS A 170 8.07 11.28 15.55
N GLY A 171 7.52 10.77 14.43
CA GLY A 171 7.60 11.40 13.11
C GLY A 171 8.98 11.37 12.47
N ILE A 172 9.84 10.45 12.90
CA ILE A 172 11.23 10.30 12.40
C ILE A 172 11.40 8.95 11.72
N VAL A 173 12.36 8.86 10.79
CA VAL A 173 12.80 7.60 10.18
C VAL A 173 14.19 7.29 10.71
N ASP A 174 14.33 6.17 11.43
CA ASP A 174 15.64 5.63 11.79
C ASP A 174 16.23 4.88 10.59
N HIS A 175 17.17 5.51 9.89
CA HIS A 175 17.81 4.96 8.69
C HIS A 175 18.63 3.70 9.01
N ASP A 176 19.34 3.70 10.13
CA ASP A 176 20.21 2.58 10.53
C ASP A 176 19.37 1.36 10.88
N LEU A 177 18.26 1.56 11.59
CA LEU A 177 17.32 0.49 11.92
C LEU A 177 16.66 -0.08 10.65
N TYR A 178 16.23 0.78 9.72
CA TYR A 178 15.67 0.34 8.45
C TYR A 178 16.66 -0.50 7.64
N HIS A 179 17.89 -0.02 7.46
CA HIS A 179 18.95 -0.75 6.75
C HIS A 179 19.29 -2.08 7.43
N LYS A 180 19.35 -2.09 8.78
CA LYS A 180 19.58 -3.31 9.55
C LYS A 180 18.50 -4.37 9.34
N ILE A 181 17.21 -3.96 9.26
CA ILE A 181 16.10 -4.87 8.96
C ILE A 181 16.31 -5.49 7.58
N LEU A 182 16.57 -4.68 6.55
CA LEU A 182 16.80 -5.16 5.19
C LEU A 182 18.02 -6.10 5.12
N GLN A 183 19.13 -5.70 5.74
CA GLN A 183 20.35 -6.51 5.81
C GLN A 183 20.07 -7.87 6.46
N THR A 184 19.38 -7.88 7.60
CA THR A 184 19.07 -9.13 8.31
C THR A 184 18.20 -10.05 7.48
N MET A 185 17.18 -9.52 6.80
CA MET A 185 16.33 -10.30 5.89
C MET A 185 17.13 -10.89 4.73
N HIS A 186 18.08 -10.13 4.17
CA HIS A 186 18.94 -10.61 3.09
C HIS A 186 19.95 -11.64 3.59
N ASP A 187 20.79 -11.26 4.55
CA ASP A 187 21.99 -12.04 4.92
C ASP A 187 21.66 -13.30 5.73
N LYS A 188 20.70 -13.19 6.66
CA LYS A 188 20.35 -14.30 7.56
C LYS A 188 19.20 -15.15 7.03
N TYR A 189 18.19 -14.52 6.43
CA TYR A 189 16.99 -15.24 5.94
C TYR A 189 17.05 -15.52 4.43
N GLY A 190 18.09 -15.09 3.74
CA GLY A 190 18.35 -15.39 2.32
C GLY A 190 17.25 -14.83 1.40
N CYS A 191 16.78 -13.61 1.66
CA CYS A 191 15.77 -12.95 0.86
C CYS A 191 16.45 -11.97 -0.11
N ASN A 192 16.51 -12.32 -1.40
CA ASN A 192 17.06 -11.45 -2.44
C ASN A 192 16.17 -10.24 -2.73
N VAL A 193 14.90 -10.31 -2.36
CA VAL A 193 13.90 -9.25 -2.52
C VAL A 193 13.08 -9.15 -1.24
N ILE A 194 12.74 -7.93 -0.82
CA ILE A 194 12.01 -7.66 0.41
C ILE A 194 10.77 -6.81 0.09
N LEU A 195 9.60 -7.23 0.55
CA LEU A 195 8.33 -6.54 0.38
C LEU A 195 8.03 -5.67 1.59
N LEU A 196 7.76 -4.38 1.33
CA LEU A 196 7.44 -3.37 2.34
C LEU A 196 5.93 -3.37 2.63
N GLY A 197 5.48 -4.25 3.51
CA GLY A 197 4.06 -4.49 3.81
C GLY A 197 3.40 -3.45 4.72
N CYS A 198 3.97 -2.26 4.83
CA CYS A 198 3.42 -1.10 5.54
C CYS A 198 3.84 0.20 4.85
N THR A 199 2.96 1.18 4.79
CA THR A 199 3.23 2.46 4.12
C THR A 199 4.25 3.33 4.88
N GLU A 200 4.42 3.12 6.17
CA GLU A 200 5.52 3.70 6.95
C GLU A 200 6.89 3.18 6.48
N LEU A 201 6.96 1.91 6.06
CA LEU A 201 8.19 1.36 5.47
C LEU A 201 8.47 1.96 4.08
N SER A 202 7.43 2.29 3.32
CA SER A 202 7.59 3.05 2.07
C SER A 202 8.17 4.45 2.32
N LEU A 203 7.74 5.10 3.41
CA LEU A 203 8.34 6.37 3.85
C LEU A 203 9.80 6.18 4.28
N ALA A 204 10.12 5.08 4.95
CA ALA A 204 11.50 4.75 5.31
C ALA A 204 12.36 4.55 4.04
N GLN A 205 11.86 3.83 3.05
CA GLN A 205 12.53 3.65 1.75
C GLN A 205 12.75 4.99 1.02
N GLU A 206 11.78 5.90 1.07
CA GLU A 206 11.91 7.23 0.46
C GLU A 206 13.01 8.07 1.13
N LYS A 207 13.14 7.98 2.45
CA LYS A 207 14.09 8.76 3.24
C LYS A 207 15.49 8.15 3.35
N ALA A 208 15.60 6.83 3.24
CA ALA A 208 16.83 6.06 3.37
C ALA A 208 17.02 5.08 2.19
N PRO A 209 17.09 5.59 0.93
CA PRO A 209 17.15 4.72 -0.26
C PRO A 209 18.55 4.10 -0.50
N ASP A 210 19.60 4.57 0.19
CA ASP A 210 20.98 4.21 -0.10
C ASP A 210 21.38 2.85 0.53
N HIS A 211 20.85 1.78 -0.07
CA HIS A 211 21.17 0.39 0.30
C HIS A 211 21.17 -0.53 -0.93
N PRO A 212 21.88 -1.68 -0.91
CA PRO A 212 22.01 -2.57 -2.07
C PRO A 212 20.86 -3.56 -2.25
N TYR A 213 19.85 -3.56 -1.37
CA TYR A 213 18.80 -4.58 -1.34
C TYR A 213 17.67 -4.26 -2.30
N ASN A 214 17.15 -5.29 -2.99
CA ASN A 214 15.96 -5.13 -3.81
C ASN A 214 14.70 -5.05 -2.92
N VAL A 215 13.86 -4.07 -3.17
CA VAL A 215 12.60 -3.92 -2.46
C VAL A 215 11.41 -3.88 -3.43
N ILE A 216 10.31 -4.46 -3.00
CA ILE A 216 8.98 -4.24 -3.58
C ILE A 216 8.25 -3.29 -2.64
N ASP A 217 8.00 -2.09 -3.10
CA ASP A 217 7.27 -1.05 -2.36
C ASP A 217 5.86 -0.90 -2.92
N PRO A 218 4.83 -1.45 -2.25
CA PRO A 218 3.44 -1.39 -2.72
C PRO A 218 2.91 0.03 -2.88
N GLN A 219 3.31 0.98 -2.02
CA GLN A 219 2.87 2.37 -2.13
C GLN A 219 3.47 3.04 -3.36
N SER A 220 4.74 2.81 -3.63
CA SER A 220 5.42 3.32 -4.81
C SER A 220 4.79 2.77 -6.09
N ILE A 221 4.52 1.46 -6.12
CA ILE A 221 3.91 0.78 -7.27
C ILE A 221 2.48 1.28 -7.52
N ILE A 222 1.65 1.38 -6.48
CA ILE A 222 0.27 1.86 -6.66
C ILE A 222 0.21 3.34 -7.07
N ALA A 223 1.21 4.15 -6.68
CA ALA A 223 1.33 5.51 -7.17
C ALA A 223 1.57 5.55 -8.69
N ASP A 224 2.49 4.74 -9.21
CA ASP A 224 2.76 4.65 -10.65
C ASP A 224 1.54 4.12 -11.42
N VAL A 225 0.85 3.10 -10.90
CA VAL A 225 -0.40 2.58 -11.46
C VAL A 225 -1.48 3.66 -11.48
N SER A 226 -1.63 4.42 -10.41
CA SER A 226 -2.62 5.51 -10.34
C SER A 226 -2.35 6.60 -11.38
N ILE A 227 -1.08 6.96 -11.59
CA ILE A 227 -0.67 7.90 -12.64
C ILE A 227 -1.01 7.34 -14.02
N GLU A 228 -0.61 6.10 -14.31
CA GLU A 228 -0.89 5.44 -15.59
C GLU A 228 -2.39 5.46 -15.91
N LEU A 229 -3.22 5.02 -14.96
CA LEU A 229 -4.66 4.92 -15.12
C LEU A 229 -5.31 6.30 -15.30
N ALA A 230 -5.00 7.26 -14.44
CA ALA A 230 -5.55 8.60 -14.52
C ALA A 230 -5.22 9.28 -15.85
N LEU A 231 -4.00 9.08 -16.39
CA LEU A 231 -3.61 9.60 -17.70
C LEU A 231 -4.36 8.91 -18.85
N LYS A 232 -4.52 7.59 -18.82
CA LYS A 232 -5.29 6.84 -19.83
C LYS A 232 -6.74 7.27 -19.86
N ILE A 233 -7.38 7.40 -18.70
CA ILE A 233 -8.78 7.81 -18.57
C ILE A 233 -8.96 9.26 -19.01
N ARG A 234 -8.08 10.17 -18.61
CA ARG A 234 -8.07 11.57 -19.07
C ARG A 234 -7.98 11.65 -20.60
N ASN A 235 -7.28 10.71 -21.25
CA ASN A 235 -7.15 10.63 -22.71
C ASN A 235 -8.30 9.86 -23.39
N GLY A 236 -9.39 9.56 -22.67
CA GLY A 236 -10.62 9.02 -23.23
C GLY A 236 -10.83 7.52 -23.09
N MET A 237 -9.95 6.80 -22.36
CA MET A 237 -10.19 5.39 -22.05
C MET A 237 -11.29 5.25 -20.99
N ASP A 238 -12.19 4.28 -21.16
CA ASP A 238 -13.19 3.96 -20.14
C ASP A 238 -12.52 3.48 -18.84
N PRO A 239 -12.98 3.94 -17.65
CA PRO A 239 -12.35 3.56 -16.37
C PRO A 239 -12.29 2.05 -16.11
N LYS A 240 -13.37 1.29 -16.44
CA LYS A 240 -13.40 -0.16 -16.25
C LYS A 240 -12.42 -0.87 -17.20
N GLU A 241 -12.30 -0.39 -18.44
CA GLU A 241 -11.32 -0.92 -19.38
C GLU A 241 -9.88 -0.59 -18.95
N ALA A 242 -9.61 0.66 -18.53
CA ALA A 242 -8.30 1.07 -18.06
C ALA A 242 -7.83 0.24 -16.86
N THR A 243 -8.70 0.00 -15.88
CA THR A 243 -8.38 -0.71 -14.63
C THR A 243 -8.32 -2.23 -14.78
N LYS A 244 -8.91 -2.80 -15.84
CA LYS A 244 -9.07 -4.25 -16.06
C LYS A 244 -7.78 -5.06 -15.84
N LYS A 245 -6.65 -4.54 -16.30
CA LYS A 245 -5.32 -5.17 -16.15
C LYS A 245 -4.93 -5.37 -14.67
N TYR A 246 -5.43 -4.52 -13.77
CA TYR A 246 -5.06 -4.49 -12.35
C TYR A 246 -6.14 -5.09 -11.43
N MET A 247 -7.26 -5.57 -12.00
CA MET A 247 -8.34 -6.22 -11.26
C MET A 247 -8.07 -7.72 -11.14
N TYR A 248 -6.97 -8.06 -10.48
CA TYR A 248 -6.60 -9.45 -10.19
C TYR A 248 -7.63 -10.11 -9.26
N LYS A 249 -7.99 -11.39 -9.56
CA LYS A 249 -8.92 -12.19 -8.77
C LYS A 249 -8.19 -13.14 -7.84
#